data_7295d45c717b97ccbfdb4d7888474cc7
#
_entry.id   7295d45c717b97ccbfdb4d7888474cc7
#
_cell.length_a   1.000
_cell.length_b   1.000
_cell.length_c   1.000
_cell.angle_alpha   90.00
_cell.angle_beta   90.00
_cell.angle_gamma   90.00
#
_symmetry.space_group_name_H-M   'P 1'
#
loop_
_entity.id
_entity.type
_entity.pdbx_description
1 polymer ?
#
loop_
_entity_poly.entity_id
_entity_poly.type
_entity_poly.pdbx_seq_one_letter_code
_entity_poly.pdbx_strand_id
1 'polypeptide(L)'
;MVVLSIITRNGARKGLVFRRMLEATLQVPYSSMVLVDDSDDDSTSRVVKEFADAHGKELLATRSRLYGYVKATRATGRQTAIDIFLENFSDNVLIQLDDDVILRDGWWNEANSALNGPSIGMFYGATYDVNDLNEAGNVQMDGARLKALLMSFLERGRTNDIALRRSALAGIRGSFGIIPPELHLYEDAWLMRAMMCLGWGIIIGFTGAIQHDPVKLSQAEAGVVNADIDLHYTRVASKYGIIRSVDLLDDILKLPATLAALPILTYRRTRKLGPVKGLKVALAETHVKLLYRYVKVKGALTGSCNKLKYKHQLTKQQ
;
A
#
# COMPACT_ATOMS: atom_id res chain seq x y z
N MET A 1 8.82 14.70 -17.33
CA MET A 1 7.52 14.15 -17.79
C MET A 1 7.10 13.08 -16.79
N VAL A 2 5.80 12.82 -16.70
CA VAL A 2 5.17 12.01 -15.64
C VAL A 2 4.16 11.06 -16.28
N VAL A 3 4.11 9.81 -15.82
CA VAL A 3 3.06 8.84 -16.14
C VAL A 3 2.21 8.61 -14.88
N LEU A 4 0.90 8.65 -15.02
CA LEU A 4 -0.04 8.30 -13.96
C LEU A 4 -0.43 6.83 -14.08
N SER A 5 -0.42 6.07 -12.98
CA SER A 5 -0.98 4.72 -12.96
C SER A 5 -2.05 4.58 -11.89
N ILE A 6 -3.11 3.85 -12.24
CA ILE A 6 -4.21 3.49 -11.36
C ILE A 6 -4.31 1.97 -11.34
N ILE A 7 -4.35 1.39 -10.15
CA ILE A 7 -4.67 -0.02 -9.97
C ILE A 7 -6.06 -0.13 -9.38
N THR A 8 -6.90 -0.99 -9.94
CA THR A 8 -8.30 -1.05 -9.53
C THR A 8 -8.90 -2.45 -9.71
N ARG A 9 -9.93 -2.70 -8.92
CA ARG A 9 -10.89 -3.77 -9.15
C ARG A 9 -12.29 -3.25 -8.85
N ASN A 10 -13.12 -3.16 -9.88
CA ASN A 10 -14.47 -2.64 -9.80
C ASN A 10 -14.55 -1.15 -9.37
N GLY A 11 -13.58 -0.31 -9.79
CA GLY A 11 -13.49 1.09 -9.40
C GLY A 11 -14.74 1.89 -9.73
N ALA A 12 -15.37 1.65 -10.90
CA ALA A 12 -16.60 2.32 -11.29
C ALA A 12 -17.74 2.12 -10.28
N ARG A 13 -17.77 1.00 -9.55
CA ARG A 13 -18.77 0.73 -8.51
C ARG A 13 -18.62 1.65 -7.29
N LYS A 14 -17.48 2.33 -7.11
CA LYS A 14 -17.26 3.36 -6.09
C LYS A 14 -17.94 4.70 -6.44
N GLY A 15 -18.51 4.82 -7.64
CA GLY A 15 -19.35 5.93 -8.07
C GLY A 15 -18.64 7.29 -8.01
N LEU A 16 -19.16 8.21 -7.19
CA LEU A 16 -18.65 9.57 -7.06
C LEU A 16 -17.20 9.63 -6.56
N VAL A 17 -16.79 8.71 -5.67
CA VAL A 17 -15.42 8.66 -5.14
C VAL A 17 -14.42 8.45 -6.27
N PHE A 18 -14.68 7.46 -7.12
CA PHE A 18 -13.82 7.15 -8.25
C PHE A 18 -13.70 8.31 -9.26
N ARG A 19 -14.83 8.97 -9.56
CA ARG A 19 -14.83 10.15 -10.44
C ARG A 19 -14.05 11.32 -9.85
N ARG A 20 -14.26 11.63 -8.56
CA ARG A 20 -13.49 12.69 -7.87
C ARG A 20 -12.00 12.37 -7.80
N MET A 21 -11.64 11.09 -7.63
CA MET A 21 -10.24 10.65 -7.71
C MET A 21 -9.65 10.99 -9.09
N LEU A 22 -10.34 10.62 -10.18
CA LEU A 22 -9.88 10.95 -11.55
C LEU A 22 -9.72 12.46 -11.75
N GLU A 23 -10.73 13.24 -11.38
CA GLU A 23 -10.69 14.72 -11.48
C GLU A 23 -9.52 15.32 -10.70
N ALA A 24 -9.26 14.83 -9.48
CA ALA A 24 -8.16 15.31 -8.66
C ALA A 24 -6.79 15.07 -9.29
N THR A 25 -6.66 14.10 -10.21
CA THR A 25 -5.39 13.84 -10.92
C THR A 25 -5.03 14.93 -11.91
N LEU A 26 -5.97 15.79 -12.34
CA LEU A 26 -5.72 16.84 -13.33
C LEU A 26 -4.74 17.92 -12.87
N GLN A 27 -4.48 18.05 -11.58
CA GLN A 27 -3.42 18.89 -11.04
C GLN A 27 -2.00 18.40 -11.42
N VAL A 28 -1.88 17.12 -11.82
CA VAL A 28 -0.60 16.49 -12.20
C VAL A 28 -0.39 16.65 -13.71
N PRO A 29 0.79 17.12 -14.18
CA PRO A 29 1.04 17.34 -15.60
C PRO A 29 1.44 16.05 -16.34
N TYR A 30 0.60 15.02 -16.29
CA TYR A 30 0.80 13.80 -17.07
C TYR A 30 0.12 13.91 -18.44
N SER A 31 0.70 13.24 -19.43
CA SER A 31 0.10 13.04 -20.75
C SER A 31 -0.44 11.62 -20.93
N SER A 32 0.12 10.66 -20.19
CA SER A 32 -0.18 9.24 -20.37
C SER A 32 -0.62 8.61 -19.04
N MET A 33 -1.61 7.73 -19.14
CA MET A 33 -2.17 6.95 -18.04
C MET A 33 -1.99 5.46 -18.26
N VAL A 34 -1.66 4.73 -17.21
CA VAL A 34 -1.68 3.27 -17.15
C VAL A 34 -2.79 2.84 -16.22
N LEU A 35 -3.78 2.14 -16.74
CA LEU A 35 -4.85 1.52 -15.95
C LEU A 35 -4.59 0.02 -15.85
N VAL A 36 -4.37 -0.48 -14.64
CA VAL A 36 -4.36 -1.93 -14.37
C VAL A 36 -5.69 -2.28 -13.72
N ASP A 37 -6.58 -2.86 -14.52
CA ASP A 37 -7.97 -3.10 -14.17
C ASP A 37 -8.28 -4.59 -14.10
N ASP A 38 -8.44 -5.11 -12.87
CA ASP A 38 -8.83 -6.50 -12.62
C ASP A 38 -10.34 -6.64 -12.34
N SER A 39 -11.14 -5.71 -12.83
CA SER A 39 -12.61 -5.71 -12.69
C SER A 39 -13.26 -6.91 -13.35
N ASP A 40 -14.45 -7.24 -12.87
CA ASP A 40 -15.25 -8.33 -13.37
C ASP A 40 -15.93 -7.98 -14.75
N ASP A 41 -16.07 -6.68 -15.01
CA ASP A 41 -16.69 -6.11 -16.22
C ASP A 41 -15.90 -4.88 -16.73
N ASP A 42 -16.29 -4.35 -17.90
CA ASP A 42 -15.60 -3.23 -18.56
C ASP A 42 -16.04 -1.83 -18.08
N SER A 43 -16.89 -1.76 -17.05
CA SER A 43 -17.46 -0.47 -16.60
C SER A 43 -16.37 0.50 -16.11
N THR A 44 -15.36 -0.01 -15.41
CA THR A 44 -14.24 0.79 -14.91
C THR A 44 -13.36 1.31 -16.04
N SER A 45 -12.93 0.43 -16.94
CA SER A 45 -12.11 0.80 -18.10
C SER A 45 -12.82 1.81 -19.00
N ARG A 46 -14.14 1.70 -19.16
CA ARG A 46 -14.96 2.65 -19.92
C ARG A 46 -14.96 4.03 -19.29
N VAL A 47 -15.20 4.13 -17.98
CA VAL A 47 -15.18 5.41 -17.26
C VAL A 47 -13.83 6.08 -17.37
N VAL A 48 -12.73 5.32 -17.23
CA VAL A 48 -11.37 5.89 -17.33
C VAL A 48 -11.07 6.31 -18.78
N LYS A 49 -11.55 5.55 -19.77
CA LYS A 49 -11.37 5.92 -21.17
C LYS A 49 -12.12 7.20 -21.52
N GLU A 50 -13.38 7.33 -21.12
CA GLU A 50 -14.17 8.55 -21.31
C GLU A 50 -13.48 9.77 -20.67
N PHE A 51 -12.93 9.59 -19.44
CA PHE A 51 -12.17 10.64 -18.77
C PHE A 51 -10.88 11.00 -19.54
N ALA A 52 -10.11 9.99 -19.96
CA ALA A 52 -8.86 10.22 -20.70
C ALA A 52 -9.11 10.93 -22.02
N ASP A 53 -10.10 10.50 -22.80
CA ASP A 53 -10.50 11.10 -24.07
C ASP A 53 -10.93 12.59 -23.87
N ALA A 54 -11.75 12.86 -22.84
CA ALA A 54 -12.22 14.20 -22.52
C ALA A 54 -11.09 15.19 -22.14
N HIS A 55 -9.99 14.69 -21.60
CA HIS A 55 -8.86 15.50 -21.15
C HIS A 55 -7.60 15.35 -22.01
N GLY A 56 -7.72 14.73 -23.20
CA GLY A 56 -6.60 14.58 -24.14
C GLY A 56 -5.44 13.76 -23.57
N LYS A 57 -5.74 12.72 -22.77
CA LYS A 57 -4.75 11.83 -22.18
C LYS A 57 -4.67 10.52 -22.96
N GLU A 58 -3.46 10.01 -23.14
CA GLU A 58 -3.27 8.67 -23.68
C GLU A 58 -3.55 7.64 -22.58
N LEU A 59 -4.34 6.61 -22.88
CA LEU A 59 -4.67 5.54 -21.95
C LEU A 59 -4.12 4.19 -22.43
N LEU A 60 -3.29 3.56 -21.60
CA LEU A 60 -2.92 2.17 -21.72
C LEU A 60 -3.65 1.38 -20.64
N ALA A 61 -4.71 0.66 -21.02
CA ALA A 61 -5.46 -0.20 -20.11
C ALA A 61 -5.04 -1.66 -20.27
N THR A 62 -4.90 -2.37 -19.16
CA THR A 62 -4.51 -3.78 -19.11
C THR A 62 -5.02 -4.46 -17.85
N ARG A 63 -4.91 -5.79 -17.80
CA ARG A 63 -5.07 -6.56 -16.58
C ARG A 63 -3.71 -6.82 -15.93
N SER A 64 -3.72 -7.21 -14.65
CA SER A 64 -2.51 -7.63 -13.94
C SER A 64 -1.81 -8.78 -14.63
N ARG A 65 -0.50 -8.65 -14.85
CA ARG A 65 0.38 -9.78 -15.17
C ARG A 65 0.49 -10.66 -13.93
N LEU A 66 0.27 -11.96 -14.07
CA LEU A 66 0.21 -12.85 -12.90
C LEU A 66 1.58 -13.28 -12.36
N TYR A 67 2.65 -13.14 -13.15
CA TYR A 67 4.03 -13.50 -12.77
C TYR A 67 4.17 -14.94 -12.24
N GLY A 68 3.38 -15.86 -12.81
CA GLY A 68 3.34 -17.26 -12.37
C GLY A 68 2.45 -17.50 -11.13
N TYR A 69 1.77 -16.48 -10.62
CA TYR A 69 0.81 -16.63 -9.54
C TYR A 69 -0.58 -17.01 -10.08
N VAL A 70 -1.42 -17.59 -9.22
CA VAL A 70 -2.70 -18.15 -9.66
C VAL A 70 -3.81 -17.11 -9.85
N LYS A 71 -3.65 -15.92 -9.27
CA LYS A 71 -4.65 -14.84 -9.34
C LYS A 71 -4.01 -13.46 -9.21
N ALA A 72 -4.72 -12.44 -9.70
CA ALA A 72 -4.35 -11.06 -9.49
C ALA A 72 -4.37 -10.68 -8.00
N THR A 73 -3.38 -9.88 -7.59
CA THR A 73 -3.23 -9.34 -6.24
C THR A 73 -2.85 -7.86 -6.33
N ARG A 74 -2.86 -7.13 -5.21
CA ARG A 74 -2.34 -5.75 -5.20
C ARG A 74 -0.87 -5.72 -5.66
N ALA A 75 -0.06 -6.68 -5.21
CA ALA A 75 1.34 -6.79 -5.63
C ALA A 75 1.49 -6.97 -7.15
N THR A 76 0.70 -7.85 -7.76
CA THR A 76 0.75 -8.05 -9.23
C THR A 76 0.26 -6.83 -9.99
N GLY A 77 -0.78 -6.14 -9.50
CA GLY A 77 -1.28 -4.90 -10.11
C GLY A 77 -0.22 -3.79 -10.09
N ARG A 78 0.37 -3.53 -8.92
CA ARG A 78 1.43 -2.51 -8.78
C ARG A 78 2.66 -2.85 -9.61
N GLN A 79 3.08 -4.12 -9.58
CA GLN A 79 4.22 -4.55 -10.38
C GLN A 79 3.95 -4.43 -11.88
N THR A 80 2.74 -4.75 -12.32
CA THR A 80 2.35 -4.57 -13.73
C THR A 80 2.47 -3.12 -14.17
N ALA A 81 1.96 -2.19 -13.36
CA ALA A 81 2.09 -0.76 -13.65
C ALA A 81 3.56 -0.30 -13.71
N ILE A 82 4.41 -0.80 -12.78
CA ILE A 82 5.85 -0.51 -12.78
C ILE A 82 6.52 -1.07 -14.04
N ASP A 83 6.26 -2.33 -14.40
CA ASP A 83 6.87 -2.94 -15.57
C ASP A 83 6.45 -2.24 -16.87
N ILE A 84 5.15 -1.92 -17.03
CA ILE A 84 4.65 -1.15 -18.17
C ILE A 84 5.33 0.23 -18.25
N PHE A 85 5.46 0.92 -17.13
CA PHE A 85 6.15 2.21 -17.07
C PHE A 85 7.61 2.08 -17.53
N LEU A 86 8.33 1.07 -17.03
CA LEU A 86 9.73 0.88 -17.38
C LEU A 86 9.92 0.43 -18.84
N GLU A 87 8.99 -0.33 -19.39
CA GLU A 87 9.05 -0.92 -20.73
C GLU A 87 8.62 0.06 -21.84
N ASN A 88 7.55 0.87 -21.59
CA ASN A 88 6.89 1.62 -22.68
C ASN A 88 7.08 3.13 -22.61
N PHE A 89 7.55 3.67 -21.50
CA PHE A 89 7.69 5.12 -21.33
C PHE A 89 9.14 5.51 -21.07
N SER A 90 9.53 6.72 -21.46
CA SER A 90 10.84 7.32 -21.12
C SER A 90 10.77 8.33 -19.98
N ASP A 91 9.60 8.54 -19.42
CA ASP A 91 9.32 9.47 -18.35
C ASP A 91 10.12 9.20 -17.08
N ASN A 92 10.39 10.25 -16.28
CA ASN A 92 11.23 10.13 -15.09
C ASN A 92 10.47 9.74 -13.85
N VAL A 93 9.14 9.94 -13.82
CA VAL A 93 8.30 9.75 -12.64
C VAL A 93 7.08 8.92 -12.99
N LEU A 94 6.81 7.90 -12.18
CA LEU A 94 5.57 7.15 -12.13
C LEU A 94 4.79 7.57 -10.89
N ILE A 95 3.55 8.02 -11.08
CA ILE A 95 2.60 8.20 -9.97
C ILE A 95 1.73 6.96 -9.91
N GLN A 96 1.60 6.37 -8.74
CA GLN A 96 0.66 5.27 -8.48
C GLN A 96 -0.42 5.72 -7.50
N LEU A 97 -1.68 5.52 -7.88
CA LEU A 97 -2.84 5.82 -7.05
C LEU A 97 -3.71 4.58 -6.88
N ASP A 98 -4.29 4.46 -5.69
CA ASP A 98 -5.43 3.58 -5.45
C ASP A 98 -6.72 4.25 -5.96
N ASP A 99 -7.69 3.46 -6.32
CA ASP A 99 -8.94 3.90 -7.00
C ASP A 99 -9.96 4.59 -6.09
N ASP A 100 -9.60 4.86 -4.83
CA ASP A 100 -10.39 5.59 -3.83
C ASP A 100 -9.61 6.74 -3.16
N VAL A 101 -8.50 7.14 -3.76
CA VAL A 101 -7.61 8.15 -3.19
C VAL A 101 -7.71 9.46 -3.97
N ILE A 102 -8.25 10.48 -3.32
CA ILE A 102 -8.44 11.81 -3.90
C ILE A 102 -7.26 12.68 -3.50
N LEU A 103 -6.46 13.11 -4.47
CA LEU A 103 -5.33 14.01 -4.23
C LEU A 103 -5.83 15.39 -3.80
N ARG A 104 -5.28 15.95 -2.72
CA ARG A 104 -5.58 17.32 -2.30
C ARG A 104 -4.80 18.31 -3.16
N ASP A 105 -5.31 19.53 -3.24
CA ASP A 105 -4.67 20.63 -3.96
C ASP A 105 -3.24 20.85 -3.44
N GLY A 106 -2.30 21.00 -4.36
CA GLY A 106 -0.88 21.16 -4.06
C GLY A 106 -0.09 19.86 -3.88
N TRP A 107 -0.72 18.69 -3.92
CA TRP A 107 -0.03 17.39 -3.80
C TRP A 107 1.11 17.26 -4.83
N TRP A 108 0.83 17.64 -6.09
CA TRP A 108 1.85 17.58 -7.13
C TRP A 108 3.01 18.55 -6.88
N ASN A 109 2.76 19.75 -6.42
CA ASN A 109 3.81 20.72 -6.13
C ASN A 109 4.77 20.19 -5.07
N GLU A 110 4.24 19.55 -4.02
CA GLU A 110 5.03 18.93 -2.96
C GLU A 110 5.81 17.71 -3.47
N ALA A 111 5.16 16.82 -4.22
CA ALA A 111 5.79 15.64 -4.82
C ALA A 111 6.93 16.02 -5.79
N ASN A 112 6.68 17.00 -6.67
CA ASN A 112 7.67 17.49 -7.62
C ASN A 112 8.86 18.15 -6.92
N SER A 113 8.60 18.96 -5.90
CA SER A 113 9.66 19.56 -5.07
C SER A 113 10.52 18.50 -4.39
N ALA A 114 9.92 17.49 -3.80
CA ALA A 114 10.62 16.39 -3.16
C ALA A 114 11.48 15.59 -4.16
N LEU A 115 10.92 15.28 -5.34
CA LEU A 115 11.63 14.55 -6.38
C LEU A 115 12.69 15.34 -7.13
N ASN A 116 12.83 16.65 -6.92
CA ASN A 116 13.98 17.42 -7.40
C ASN A 116 15.28 17.02 -6.69
N GLY A 117 15.21 16.48 -5.47
CA GLY A 117 16.36 15.90 -4.79
C GLY A 117 16.86 14.63 -5.52
N PRO A 118 18.13 14.59 -6.01
CA PRO A 118 18.61 13.49 -6.85
C PRO A 118 18.67 12.13 -6.12
N SER A 119 18.76 12.14 -4.80
CA SER A 119 18.77 10.95 -3.94
C SER A 119 17.38 10.49 -3.50
N ILE A 120 16.31 11.22 -3.86
CA ILE A 120 14.95 10.87 -3.48
C ILE A 120 14.36 9.95 -4.54
N GLY A 121 14.00 8.73 -4.14
CA GLY A 121 13.39 7.72 -4.99
C GLY A 121 11.87 7.66 -4.91
N MET A 122 11.29 8.16 -3.79
CA MET A 122 9.86 8.06 -3.53
C MET A 122 9.35 9.27 -2.74
N PHE A 123 8.21 9.77 -3.15
CA PHE A 123 7.37 10.68 -2.38
C PHE A 123 6.07 9.94 -2.02
N TYR A 124 5.60 10.13 -0.80
CA TYR A 124 4.31 9.66 -0.30
C TYR A 124 3.55 10.85 0.29
N GLY A 125 2.34 11.08 -0.17
CA GLY A 125 1.53 12.22 0.26
C GLY A 125 0.58 11.83 1.37
N ALA A 126 0.99 11.55 2.54
CA ALA A 126 0.22 11.32 3.79
C ALA A 126 -1.32 11.18 3.64
N THR A 127 -1.81 10.01 3.26
CA THR A 127 -3.25 9.74 3.04
C THR A 127 -4.05 9.73 4.33
N TYR A 128 -5.25 10.31 4.30
CA TYR A 128 -6.22 10.34 5.42
C TYR A 128 -7.44 9.50 5.10
N ASP A 129 -7.87 8.70 6.05
CA ASP A 129 -9.12 7.97 5.96
C ASP A 129 -10.28 8.90 6.38
N VAL A 130 -11.27 9.06 5.52
CA VAL A 130 -12.51 9.77 5.79
C VAL A 130 -13.71 8.87 5.53
N ASN A 131 -14.77 9.01 6.35
CA ASN A 131 -16.02 8.28 6.15
C ASN A 131 -16.99 9.05 5.25
N ASP A 132 -16.90 10.38 5.26
CA ASP A 132 -17.72 11.28 4.48
C ASP A 132 -16.81 12.20 3.65
N LEU A 133 -17.03 12.23 2.34
CA LEU A 133 -16.31 13.11 1.43
C LEU A 133 -16.49 14.60 1.72
N ASN A 134 -17.59 14.98 2.40
CA ASN A 134 -17.81 16.36 2.79
C ASN A 134 -16.93 16.79 3.97
N GLU A 135 -16.42 15.85 4.75
CA GLU A 135 -15.47 16.12 5.84
C GLU A 135 -14.04 16.33 5.34
N ALA A 136 -13.78 15.98 4.09
CA ALA A 136 -12.46 15.96 3.49
C ALA A 136 -11.73 17.31 3.52
N GLY A 137 -12.45 18.42 3.38
CA GLY A 137 -11.89 19.78 3.46
C GLY A 137 -11.45 20.21 4.86
N ASN A 138 -11.95 19.54 5.90
CA ASN A 138 -11.75 19.93 7.31
C ASN A 138 -10.73 19.06 8.06
N VAL A 139 -10.10 18.10 7.38
CA VAL A 139 -9.10 17.24 8.03
C VAL A 139 -7.84 18.04 8.29
N GLN A 140 -7.61 18.42 9.56
CA GLN A 140 -6.36 19.04 10.00
C GLN A 140 -5.41 17.97 10.52
N MET A 141 -4.14 18.10 10.13
CA MET A 141 -3.06 17.26 10.62
C MET A 141 -2.53 17.84 11.93
N ASP A 142 -2.93 17.26 13.05
CA ASP A 142 -2.25 17.52 14.32
C ASP A 142 -0.98 16.67 14.45
N GLY A 143 -0.09 17.07 15.35
CA GLY A 143 1.21 16.39 15.55
C GLY A 143 1.08 14.93 15.98
N ALA A 144 -0.01 14.55 16.69
CA ALA A 144 -0.24 13.18 17.12
C ALA A 144 -0.65 12.29 15.95
N ARG A 145 -1.53 12.78 15.08
CA ARG A 145 -1.93 12.10 13.83
C ARG A 145 -0.75 11.94 12.89
N LEU A 146 0.05 12.99 12.71
CA LEU A 146 1.25 12.93 11.88
C LEU A 146 2.22 11.87 12.40
N LYS A 147 2.49 11.86 13.71
CA LYS A 147 3.36 10.85 14.33
C LYS A 147 2.81 9.42 14.11
N ALA A 148 1.53 9.19 14.33
CA ALA A 148 0.91 7.89 14.14
C ALA A 148 1.00 7.42 12.68
N LEU A 149 0.78 8.33 11.72
CA LEU A 149 0.87 8.06 10.30
C LEU A 149 2.31 7.76 9.87
N LEU A 150 3.28 8.55 10.33
CA LEU A 150 4.71 8.32 10.10
C LEU A 150 5.15 6.95 10.64
N MET A 151 4.77 6.61 11.87
CA MET A 151 5.09 5.31 12.47
C MET A 151 4.48 4.16 11.67
N SER A 152 3.21 4.28 11.26
CA SER A 152 2.53 3.30 10.41
C SER A 152 3.22 3.15 9.06
N PHE A 153 3.62 4.25 8.42
CA PHE A 153 4.34 4.24 7.16
C PHE A 153 5.69 3.52 7.30
N LEU A 154 6.50 3.87 8.29
CA LEU A 154 7.82 3.27 8.51
C LEU A 154 7.74 1.77 8.86
N GLU A 155 6.64 1.33 9.45
CA GLU A 155 6.40 -0.05 9.85
C GLU A 155 5.83 -0.91 8.72
N ARG A 156 4.82 -0.39 8.01
CA ARG A 156 3.99 -1.16 7.08
C ARG A 156 4.10 -0.72 5.62
N GLY A 157 4.68 0.47 5.37
CA GLY A 157 4.60 1.13 4.08
C GLY A 157 3.20 1.70 3.84
N ARG A 158 3.06 2.47 2.79
CA ARG A 158 1.80 2.89 2.16
C ARG A 158 2.10 3.30 0.73
N THR A 159 1.21 2.96 -0.18
CA THR A 159 1.37 3.26 -1.61
C THR A 159 0.11 3.80 -2.25
N ASN A 160 -0.79 4.33 -1.42
CA ASN A 160 -2.09 4.82 -1.89
C ASN A 160 -1.95 6.01 -2.84
N ASP A 161 -0.96 6.88 -2.59
CA ASP A 161 -0.65 8.10 -3.35
C ASP A 161 0.86 8.35 -3.37
N ILE A 162 1.55 7.69 -4.26
CA ILE A 162 3.01 7.78 -4.36
C ILE A 162 3.49 8.30 -5.69
N ALA A 163 4.60 9.04 -5.67
CA ALA A 163 5.38 9.36 -6.84
C ALA A 163 6.76 8.69 -6.75
N LEU A 164 7.14 7.99 -7.80
CA LEU A 164 8.30 7.08 -7.86
C LEU A 164 9.25 7.51 -8.95
N ARG A 165 10.53 7.61 -8.62
CA ARG A 165 11.60 7.89 -9.59
C ARG A 165 11.91 6.66 -10.43
N ARG A 166 12.00 6.83 -11.77
CA ARG A 166 12.34 5.77 -12.71
C ARG A 166 13.63 5.03 -12.36
N SER A 167 14.72 5.75 -12.10
CA SER A 167 16.03 5.13 -11.79
C SER A 167 15.98 4.28 -10.52
N ALA A 168 15.18 4.69 -9.53
CA ALA A 168 14.97 3.90 -8.32
C ALA A 168 14.19 2.61 -8.61
N LEU A 169 13.12 2.68 -9.41
CA LEU A 169 12.34 1.51 -9.83
C LEU A 169 13.19 0.54 -10.67
N ALA A 170 13.97 1.06 -11.61
CA ALA A 170 14.90 0.24 -12.42
C ALA A 170 15.95 -0.46 -11.53
N GLY A 171 16.49 0.27 -10.55
CA GLY A 171 17.42 -0.29 -9.56
C GLY A 171 16.79 -1.41 -8.72
N ILE A 172 15.56 -1.23 -8.25
CA ILE A 172 14.80 -2.25 -7.52
C ILE A 172 14.60 -3.48 -8.41
N ARG A 173 14.12 -3.27 -9.63
CA ARG A 173 13.86 -4.34 -10.60
C ARG A 173 15.12 -5.18 -10.90
N GLY A 174 16.27 -4.51 -11.05
CA GLY A 174 17.56 -5.17 -11.30
C GLY A 174 18.12 -5.90 -10.08
N SER A 175 17.97 -5.33 -8.87
CA SER A 175 18.60 -5.86 -7.66
C SER A 175 17.74 -6.89 -6.92
N PHE A 176 16.43 -6.66 -6.85
CA PHE A 176 15.50 -7.47 -6.05
C PHE A 176 14.45 -8.21 -6.89
N GLY A 177 14.30 -7.88 -8.16
CA GLY A 177 13.30 -8.47 -9.05
C GLY A 177 11.96 -7.75 -8.97
N ILE A 178 10.87 -8.50 -8.83
CA ILE A 178 9.50 -7.99 -8.73
C ILE A 178 9.00 -8.02 -7.29
N ILE A 179 7.95 -7.25 -7.02
CA ILE A 179 7.18 -7.39 -5.78
C ILE A 179 6.63 -8.82 -5.73
N PRO A 180 6.87 -9.59 -4.64
CA PRO A 180 6.38 -10.96 -4.55
C PRO A 180 4.86 -11.03 -4.73
N PRO A 181 4.35 -11.82 -5.69
CA PRO A 181 2.92 -11.86 -6.04
C PRO A 181 1.99 -12.27 -4.89
N GLU A 182 2.49 -13.04 -3.93
CA GLU A 182 1.76 -13.45 -2.74
C GLU A 182 1.51 -12.33 -1.73
N LEU A 183 2.13 -11.16 -1.89
CA LEU A 183 1.93 -10.00 -1.02
C LEU A 183 0.63 -9.28 -1.39
N HIS A 184 -0.49 -9.70 -0.81
CA HIS A 184 -1.75 -8.96 -0.87
C HIS A 184 -1.78 -7.73 0.02
N LEU A 185 -1.08 -7.82 1.15
CA LEU A 185 -0.75 -6.74 2.07
C LEU A 185 0.76 -6.74 2.23
N TYR A 186 1.32 -5.58 2.55
CA TYR A 186 2.76 -5.34 2.69
C TYR A 186 3.55 -5.32 1.37
N GLU A 187 2.89 -5.27 0.20
CA GLU A 187 3.56 -5.01 -1.08
C GLU A 187 4.22 -3.63 -1.08
N ASP A 188 3.57 -2.67 -0.44
CA ASP A 188 4.06 -1.32 -0.20
C ASP A 188 5.25 -1.31 0.78
N ALA A 189 5.20 -2.08 1.87
CA ALA A 189 6.33 -2.23 2.76
C ALA A 189 7.54 -2.86 2.05
N TRP A 190 7.30 -3.82 1.14
CA TRP A 190 8.36 -4.41 0.32
C TRP A 190 9.00 -3.35 -0.60
N LEU A 191 8.20 -2.59 -1.32
CA LEU A 191 8.67 -1.55 -2.23
C LEU A 191 9.49 -0.48 -1.48
N MET A 192 8.96 0.01 -0.35
CA MET A 192 9.65 0.96 0.51
C MET A 192 10.99 0.39 1.02
N ARG A 193 11.01 -0.86 1.48
CA ARG A 193 12.25 -1.52 1.97
C ARG A 193 13.25 -1.69 0.85
N ALA A 194 12.83 -2.11 -0.34
CA ALA A 194 13.71 -2.24 -1.50
C ALA A 194 14.33 -0.88 -1.89
N MET A 195 13.53 0.18 -1.86
CA MET A 195 13.98 1.57 -2.08
C MET A 195 15.09 1.95 -1.10
N MET A 196 14.83 1.77 0.21
CA MET A 196 15.79 2.09 1.27
C MET A 196 17.07 1.24 1.19
N CYS A 197 16.94 -0.04 0.82
CA CYS A 197 18.10 -0.94 0.67
C CYS A 197 19.04 -0.52 -0.44
N LEU A 198 18.56 0.21 -1.43
CA LEU A 198 19.38 0.80 -2.49
C LEU A 198 19.90 2.20 -2.16
N GLY A 199 19.64 2.68 -0.94
CA GLY A 199 20.09 3.99 -0.49
C GLY A 199 19.23 5.17 -0.97
N TRP A 200 18.06 4.91 -1.55
CA TRP A 200 17.13 5.97 -1.93
C TRP A 200 16.43 6.58 -0.74
N GLY A 201 16.34 7.90 -0.71
CA GLY A 201 15.53 8.64 0.24
C GLY A 201 14.04 8.55 -0.07
N ILE A 202 13.22 8.65 0.98
CA ILE A 202 11.77 8.70 0.90
C ILE A 202 11.31 9.98 1.62
N ILE A 203 10.48 10.77 0.96
CA ILE A 203 9.86 11.97 1.54
C ILE A 203 8.39 11.67 1.80
N ILE A 204 7.92 12.06 2.98
CA ILE A 204 6.50 12.05 3.33
C ILE A 204 6.01 13.49 3.29
N GLY A 205 5.02 13.73 2.44
CA GLY A 205 4.42 15.05 2.28
C GLY A 205 3.35 15.34 3.33
N PHE A 206 2.94 16.60 3.37
CA PHE A 206 1.88 17.08 4.27
C PHE A 206 0.58 17.39 3.54
N THR A 207 0.64 17.57 2.22
CA THR A 207 -0.51 17.78 1.35
C THR A 207 -1.07 16.43 0.93
N GLY A 208 -1.50 15.63 1.90
CA GLY A 208 -1.92 14.27 1.67
C GLY A 208 -3.17 14.13 0.81
N ALA A 209 -3.44 12.90 0.44
CA ALA A 209 -4.66 12.52 -0.23
C ALA A 209 -5.75 12.14 0.79
N ILE A 210 -6.97 12.00 0.31
CA ILE A 210 -8.12 11.56 1.09
C ILE A 210 -8.52 10.19 0.58
N GLN A 211 -8.55 9.20 1.44
CA GLN A 211 -9.06 7.89 1.12
C GLN A 211 -10.47 7.72 1.71
N HIS A 212 -11.42 7.30 0.87
CA HIS A 212 -12.77 6.99 1.32
C HIS A 212 -12.89 5.50 1.61
N ASP A 213 -13.03 5.14 2.89
CA ASP A 213 -13.31 3.76 3.31
C ASP A 213 -14.79 3.63 3.73
N PRO A 214 -15.68 3.13 2.84
CA PRO A 214 -17.11 3.01 3.12
C PRO A 214 -17.47 1.82 4.01
N VAL A 215 -16.53 0.88 4.26
CA VAL A 215 -16.87 -0.38 4.91
C VAL A 215 -16.24 -0.47 6.29
N LYS A 216 -16.95 -0.01 7.31
CA LYS A 216 -16.68 -0.44 8.69
C LYS A 216 -17.34 -1.79 8.92
N LEU A 217 -16.59 -2.89 8.73
CA LEU A 217 -16.98 -4.18 9.30
C LEU A 217 -17.22 -4.02 10.81
N SER A 218 -18.29 -4.62 11.33
CA SER A 218 -18.52 -4.59 12.77
C SER A 218 -17.26 -5.12 13.48
N GLN A 219 -16.79 -4.43 14.53
CA GLN A 219 -15.53 -4.76 15.23
C GLN A 219 -15.45 -6.21 15.74
N ALA A 220 -16.59 -6.90 15.84
CA ALA A 220 -16.65 -8.27 16.32
C ALA A 220 -16.37 -9.31 15.21
N GLU A 221 -16.85 -9.05 13.98
CA GLU A 221 -16.61 -9.92 12.81
C GLU A 221 -15.22 -9.70 12.23
N ALA A 222 -14.76 -8.44 12.21
CA ALA A 222 -13.41 -8.08 11.83
C ALA A 222 -12.34 -8.81 12.66
N GLY A 223 -12.58 -9.05 13.96
CA GLY A 223 -11.58 -9.66 14.86
C GLY A 223 -11.19 -11.08 14.51
N VAL A 224 -12.10 -11.90 13.98
CA VAL A 224 -11.82 -13.31 13.63
C VAL A 224 -11.22 -13.44 12.25
N VAL A 225 -11.81 -12.76 11.26
CA VAL A 225 -11.34 -12.81 9.88
C VAL A 225 -9.97 -12.12 9.76
N ASN A 226 -9.78 -11.00 10.46
CA ASN A 226 -8.51 -10.27 10.44
C ASN A 226 -7.37 -11.04 11.13
N ALA A 227 -7.63 -11.86 12.16
CA ALA A 227 -6.57 -12.60 12.82
C ALA A 227 -5.91 -13.64 11.90
N ASP A 228 -6.69 -14.37 11.12
CA ASP A 228 -6.15 -15.36 10.18
C ASP A 228 -5.43 -14.66 8.99
N ILE A 229 -5.99 -13.58 8.52
CA ILE A 229 -5.37 -12.74 7.47
C ILE A 229 -4.06 -12.17 7.99
N ASP A 230 -4.05 -11.53 9.14
CA ASP A 230 -2.86 -10.92 9.75
C ASP A 230 -1.79 -11.97 10.04
N LEU A 231 -2.18 -13.19 10.46
CA LEU A 231 -1.25 -14.28 10.67
C LEU A 231 -0.58 -14.72 9.38
N HIS A 232 -1.38 -14.90 8.32
CA HIS A 232 -0.87 -15.28 7.00
C HIS A 232 0.13 -14.23 6.48
N TYR A 233 -0.28 -12.96 6.48
CA TYR A 233 0.56 -11.88 5.99
C TYR A 233 1.80 -11.66 6.84
N THR A 234 1.71 -11.81 8.16
CA THR A 234 2.89 -11.71 9.03
C THR A 234 3.92 -12.78 8.68
N ARG A 235 3.48 -14.01 8.37
CA ARG A 235 4.36 -15.10 7.94
C ARG A 235 5.01 -14.81 6.59
N VAL A 236 4.24 -14.37 5.60
CA VAL A 236 4.75 -14.03 4.27
C VAL A 236 5.69 -12.83 4.35
N ALA A 237 5.32 -11.79 5.09
CA ALA A 237 6.14 -10.61 5.29
C ALA A 237 7.48 -10.94 6.01
N SER A 238 7.45 -11.90 6.96
CA SER A 238 8.65 -12.42 7.62
C SER A 238 9.61 -13.12 6.64
N LYS A 239 9.07 -13.85 5.65
CA LYS A 239 9.87 -14.53 4.62
C LYS A 239 10.76 -13.53 3.86
N TYR A 240 10.23 -12.35 3.57
CA TYR A 240 10.93 -11.29 2.84
C TYR A 240 11.63 -10.26 3.74
N GLY A 241 11.48 -10.35 5.07
CA GLY A 241 12.11 -9.42 6.01
C GLY A 241 11.61 -7.97 5.88
N ILE A 242 10.36 -7.79 5.42
CA ILE A 242 9.78 -6.46 5.13
C ILE A 242 9.16 -5.78 6.35
N ILE A 243 8.80 -6.52 7.38
CA ILE A 243 8.32 -5.96 8.65
C ILE A 243 9.53 -5.69 9.55
N ARG A 244 9.64 -4.44 10.01
CA ARG A 244 10.72 -3.99 10.88
C ARG A 244 10.17 -3.19 12.04
N SER A 245 10.76 -3.35 13.22
CA SER A 245 10.47 -2.47 14.36
C SER A 245 10.97 -1.06 14.08
N VAL A 246 10.13 -0.08 14.36
CA VAL A 246 10.48 1.35 14.37
C VAL A 246 10.97 1.75 15.76
N ASP A 247 10.41 1.11 16.79
CA ASP A 247 10.85 1.25 18.19
C ASP A 247 11.09 -0.15 18.77
N LEU A 248 12.34 -0.59 18.73
CA LEU A 248 12.73 -1.94 19.12
C LEU A 248 12.50 -2.18 20.62
N LEU A 249 12.78 -1.19 21.44
CA LEU A 249 12.62 -1.31 22.90
C LEU A 249 11.13 -1.44 23.25
N ASP A 250 10.28 -0.60 22.66
CA ASP A 250 8.83 -0.66 22.86
C ASP A 250 8.25 -2.03 22.43
N ASP A 251 8.67 -2.55 21.27
CA ASP A 251 8.20 -3.86 20.82
C ASP A 251 8.69 -5.02 21.72
N ILE A 252 9.90 -4.97 22.22
CA ILE A 252 10.41 -5.96 23.18
C ILE A 252 9.62 -5.89 24.49
N LEU A 253 9.41 -4.70 25.04
CA LEU A 253 8.67 -4.52 26.30
C LEU A 253 7.19 -4.93 26.19
N LYS A 254 6.60 -4.74 25.03
CA LYS A 254 5.20 -5.14 24.77
C LYS A 254 4.99 -6.64 24.56
N LEU A 255 6.04 -7.44 24.35
CA LEU A 255 5.91 -8.90 24.27
C LEU A 255 5.28 -9.50 25.55
N PRO A 256 5.89 -9.31 26.76
CA PRO A 256 5.29 -9.80 28.00
C PRO A 256 3.95 -9.12 28.32
N ALA A 257 3.80 -7.82 28.02
CA ALA A 257 2.52 -7.11 28.21
C ALA A 257 1.38 -7.70 27.37
N THR A 258 1.68 -8.20 26.17
CA THR A 258 0.68 -8.86 25.30
C THR A 258 0.16 -10.17 25.93
N LEU A 259 1.06 -10.94 26.57
CA LEU A 259 0.67 -12.14 27.32
C LEU A 259 -0.13 -11.79 28.58
N ALA A 260 0.33 -10.80 29.34
CA ALA A 260 -0.35 -10.34 30.55
C ALA A 260 -1.78 -9.80 30.27
N ALA A 261 -2.01 -9.25 29.08
CA ALA A 261 -3.31 -8.77 28.66
C ALA A 261 -4.32 -9.88 28.24
N LEU A 262 -3.88 -11.14 28.08
CA LEU A 262 -4.72 -12.25 27.61
C LEU A 262 -5.96 -12.49 28.48
N PRO A 263 -5.93 -12.46 29.84
CA PRO A 263 -7.14 -12.61 30.64
C PRO A 263 -8.18 -11.54 30.38
N ILE A 264 -7.75 -10.29 30.25
CA ILE A 264 -8.64 -9.14 29.99
C ILE A 264 -9.25 -9.28 28.59
N LEU A 265 -8.45 -9.66 27.60
CA LEU A 265 -8.91 -9.87 26.24
C LEU A 265 -9.92 -11.03 26.18
N THR A 266 -9.62 -12.14 26.87
CA THR A 266 -10.52 -13.29 26.99
C THR A 266 -11.85 -12.88 27.59
N TYR A 267 -11.86 -12.17 28.72
CA TYR A 267 -13.09 -11.68 29.36
C TYR A 267 -13.92 -10.81 28.41
N ARG A 268 -13.28 -9.86 27.71
CA ARG A 268 -13.97 -8.97 26.75
C ARG A 268 -14.58 -9.75 25.58
N ARG A 269 -13.87 -10.75 25.06
CA ARG A 269 -14.32 -11.56 23.90
C ARG A 269 -15.39 -12.57 24.29
N THR A 270 -15.25 -13.23 25.44
CA THR A 270 -16.25 -14.19 25.93
C THR A 270 -17.57 -13.50 26.24
N ARG A 271 -17.54 -12.27 26.78
CA ARG A 271 -18.74 -11.49 27.02
C ARG A 271 -19.51 -11.14 25.74
N LYS A 272 -18.80 -10.94 24.61
CA LYS A 272 -19.40 -10.57 23.31
C LYS A 272 -19.78 -11.76 22.44
N LEU A 273 -19.01 -12.83 22.47
CA LEU A 273 -19.08 -13.94 21.51
C LEU A 273 -19.46 -15.27 22.14
N GLY A 274 -19.71 -15.32 23.45
CA GLY A 274 -19.88 -16.53 24.22
C GLY A 274 -18.54 -17.17 24.64
N PRO A 275 -18.56 -18.11 25.61
CA PRO A 275 -17.35 -18.58 26.28
C PRO A 275 -16.36 -19.29 25.33
N VAL A 276 -16.82 -20.24 24.53
CA VAL A 276 -15.93 -21.04 23.66
C VAL A 276 -15.38 -20.22 22.49
N LYS A 277 -16.27 -19.50 21.78
CA LYS A 277 -15.87 -18.69 20.62
C LYS A 277 -14.99 -17.51 21.07
N GLY A 278 -15.35 -16.86 22.18
CA GLY A 278 -14.59 -15.74 22.73
C GLY A 278 -13.17 -16.14 23.17
N LEU A 279 -13.01 -17.30 23.80
CA LEU A 279 -11.69 -17.83 24.17
C LEU A 279 -10.83 -18.10 22.93
N LYS A 280 -11.39 -18.79 21.91
CA LYS A 280 -10.67 -19.08 20.66
C LYS A 280 -10.19 -17.80 19.98
N VAL A 281 -11.04 -16.77 19.89
CA VAL A 281 -10.69 -15.49 19.30
C VAL A 281 -9.61 -14.77 20.11
N ALA A 282 -9.71 -14.74 21.43
CA ALA A 282 -8.71 -14.10 22.28
C ALA A 282 -7.33 -14.76 22.15
N LEU A 283 -7.28 -16.10 22.09
CA LEU A 283 -6.04 -16.85 21.87
C LEU A 283 -5.44 -16.57 20.49
N ALA A 284 -6.28 -16.58 19.42
CA ALA A 284 -5.84 -16.28 18.06
C ALA A 284 -5.27 -14.86 17.95
N GLU A 285 -5.98 -13.85 18.47
CA GLU A 285 -5.51 -12.45 18.47
C GLU A 285 -4.19 -12.29 19.24
N THR A 286 -4.07 -12.95 20.39
CA THR A 286 -2.83 -12.90 21.18
C THR A 286 -1.68 -13.55 20.43
N HIS A 287 -1.90 -14.71 19.81
CA HIS A 287 -0.90 -15.40 19.01
C HIS A 287 -0.41 -14.52 17.83
N VAL A 288 -1.34 -13.93 17.09
CA VAL A 288 -1.00 -13.02 15.97
C VAL A 288 -0.17 -11.83 16.46
N LYS A 289 -0.60 -11.17 17.56
CA LYS A 289 0.13 -10.04 18.13
C LYS A 289 1.53 -10.40 18.58
N LEU A 290 1.71 -11.55 19.19
CA LEU A 290 3.03 -12.05 19.63
C LEU A 290 3.92 -12.36 18.42
N LEU A 291 3.37 -13.07 17.43
CA LEU A 291 4.11 -13.40 16.20
C LEU A 291 4.52 -12.12 15.47
N TYR A 292 3.60 -11.18 15.31
CA TYR A 292 3.88 -9.90 14.64
C TYR A 292 5.02 -9.13 15.33
N ARG A 293 4.97 -9.00 16.67
CA ARG A 293 6.04 -8.35 17.45
C ARG A 293 7.36 -9.10 17.34
N TYR A 294 7.35 -10.42 17.45
CA TYR A 294 8.54 -11.24 17.24
C TYR A 294 9.17 -11.00 15.87
N VAL A 295 8.34 -10.97 14.81
CA VAL A 295 8.82 -10.72 13.45
C VAL A 295 9.41 -9.32 13.31
N LYS A 296 8.79 -8.30 13.92
CA LYS A 296 9.32 -6.92 13.96
C LYS A 296 10.70 -6.86 14.61
N VAL A 297 10.83 -7.44 15.80
CA VAL A 297 12.10 -7.50 16.54
C VAL A 297 13.16 -8.24 15.74
N LYS A 298 12.82 -9.42 15.23
CA LYS A 298 13.72 -10.21 14.37
C LYS A 298 14.13 -9.44 13.11
N GLY A 299 13.19 -8.77 12.43
CA GLY A 299 13.47 -7.95 11.26
C GLY A 299 14.39 -6.77 11.54
N ALA A 300 14.27 -6.15 12.73
CA ALA A 300 15.16 -5.08 13.16
C ALA A 300 16.60 -5.58 13.40
N LEU A 301 16.74 -6.75 14.02
CA LEU A 301 18.05 -7.34 14.36
C LEU A 301 18.75 -7.96 13.16
N THR A 302 18.01 -8.61 12.26
CA THR A 302 18.61 -9.34 11.13
C THR A 302 18.77 -8.50 9.87
N GLY A 303 18.12 -7.36 9.78
CA GLY A 303 18.28 -6.24 8.84
C GLY A 303 18.59 -6.51 7.36
N SER A 304 18.39 -7.72 6.88
CA SER A 304 18.96 -8.20 5.62
C SER A 304 18.13 -7.81 4.40
N CYS A 305 18.65 -6.88 3.60
CA CYS A 305 18.13 -6.56 2.26
C CYS A 305 18.17 -7.78 1.30
N ASN A 306 18.98 -8.79 1.58
CA ASN A 306 19.09 -10.00 0.75
C ASN A 306 17.80 -10.83 0.70
N LYS A 307 16.94 -10.74 1.71
CA LYS A 307 15.64 -11.43 1.75
C LYS A 307 14.62 -10.85 0.77
N LEU A 308 14.82 -9.61 0.32
CA LEU A 308 13.92 -8.96 -0.64
C LEU A 308 14.05 -9.52 -2.06
N LYS A 309 15.10 -10.30 -2.35
CA LYS A 309 15.32 -10.84 -3.69
C LYS A 309 14.23 -11.84 -4.08
N TYR A 310 13.40 -11.42 -5.02
CA TYR A 310 12.41 -12.27 -5.67
C TYR A 310 12.76 -12.36 -7.16
N LYS A 311 13.42 -13.46 -7.53
CA LYS A 311 13.74 -13.73 -8.93
C LYS A 311 12.57 -14.46 -9.57
N HIS A 312 11.76 -13.73 -10.31
CA HIS A 312 10.84 -14.33 -11.25
C HIS A 312 11.66 -14.78 -12.48
N GLN A 313 11.69 -16.08 -12.72
CA GLN A 313 12.12 -16.56 -14.04
C GLN A 313 10.99 -16.19 -15.00
N LEU A 314 11.22 -15.18 -15.83
CA LEU A 314 10.43 -14.97 -17.03
C LEU A 314 10.61 -16.23 -17.89
N THR A 315 9.77 -17.23 -17.68
CA THR A 315 9.53 -18.24 -18.71
C THR A 315 9.07 -17.45 -19.92
N LYS A 316 9.91 -17.43 -20.95
CA LYS A 316 9.56 -16.98 -22.28
C LYS A 316 8.33 -17.80 -22.69
N GLN A 317 7.15 -17.27 -22.44
CA GLN A 317 5.97 -17.66 -23.21
C GLN A 317 6.09 -16.89 -24.51
N GLN A 318 6.67 -17.60 -25.48
CA GLN A 318 6.51 -17.30 -26.89
C GLN A 318 5.07 -17.51 -27.28
#